data_cd726bfa976ca7df35d2c079157176d0
#
_entry.id   cd726bfa976ca7df35d2c079157176d0
#
_cell.length_a   1.000
_cell.length_b   1.000
_cell.length_c   1.000
_cell.angle_alpha   90.00
_cell.angle_beta   90.00
_cell.angle_gamma   90.00
#
_symmetry.space_group_name_H-M   'P 1'
#
loop_
_entity.id
_entity.type
_entity.pdbx_description
1 polymer ?
#
loop_
_entity_poly.entity_id
_entity_poly.type
_entity_poly.pdbx_seq_one_letter_code
_entity_poly.pdbx_strand_id
1 'polypeptide(L)'
;MSELTSLWPHWQRPFWLVLLPLLSLLLWQLWHREKRTGRWQVLLPAAFQAALLTSRRGRSSRLPWLALGLAWLLALLALLGPSWQRVEQHNPKPADPLVVLLELTPEMLASDASPNRLAQAKRKLLDLLEARQDAQTAIVVYAGSAHTLVPLSDDLATSRNLLEALKPSLMPEPGRRADLAVARALQLLDQAQLGQGRLLLITSALDEAERSGIQQALEKRSVPLLILGVGSREGAPVVQEDGSFLKDSRGAILIPRLDARGLRETAEAHSGRYAASRLDDEDLRRLGLLDGPQAMRAAGEPTQLDSHVDQGYWFLLPLLFPAILSLGLAGLWVLAARKDA
;
A
#
# COMPACT_ATOMS: atom_id res chain seq x y z
N MET A 1 -31.11 -20.49 8.90
CA MET A 1 -31.47 -19.53 7.82
C MET A 1 -30.26 -18.82 7.21
N SER A 2 -29.07 -18.96 7.77
CA SER A 2 -27.83 -18.31 7.30
C SER A 2 -27.15 -18.95 6.07
N GLU A 3 -27.43 -20.20 5.77
CA GLU A 3 -26.79 -20.88 4.62
C GLU A 3 -27.43 -20.56 3.25
N LEU A 4 -28.70 -20.17 3.22
CA LEU A 4 -29.37 -19.80 1.96
C LEU A 4 -28.98 -18.41 1.45
N THR A 5 -28.54 -17.52 2.34
CA THR A 5 -28.06 -16.18 1.96
C THR A 5 -26.65 -16.20 1.37
N SER A 6 -25.85 -17.24 1.66
CA SER A 6 -24.51 -17.41 1.12
C SER A 6 -24.49 -17.84 -0.35
N LEU A 7 -25.61 -18.41 -0.85
CA LEU A 7 -25.75 -18.84 -2.25
C LEU A 7 -26.10 -17.67 -3.18
N TRP A 8 -26.55 -16.54 -2.63
CA TRP A 8 -26.93 -15.39 -3.45
C TRP A 8 -25.69 -14.56 -3.81
N PRO A 9 -25.40 -14.35 -5.11
CA PRO A 9 -24.24 -13.56 -5.50
C PRO A 9 -24.40 -12.09 -5.12
N HIS A 10 -23.32 -11.45 -4.76
CA HIS A 10 -23.29 -9.99 -4.66
C HIS A 10 -23.14 -9.39 -6.05
N TRP A 11 -24.07 -8.50 -6.41
CA TRP A 11 -24.08 -7.84 -7.72
C TRP A 11 -23.26 -6.56 -7.68
N GLN A 12 -22.13 -6.52 -8.39
CA GLN A 12 -21.26 -5.33 -8.38
C GLN A 12 -21.84 -4.16 -9.17
N ARG A 13 -22.63 -4.45 -10.20
CA ARG A 13 -23.12 -3.43 -11.16
C ARG A 13 -24.60 -3.56 -11.44
N PRO A 14 -25.49 -3.39 -10.44
CA PRO A 14 -26.95 -3.62 -10.61
C PRO A 14 -27.61 -2.65 -11.60
N PHE A 15 -26.98 -1.51 -11.91
CA PHE A 15 -27.48 -0.53 -12.85
C PHE A 15 -27.65 -1.07 -14.30
N TRP A 16 -26.95 -2.14 -14.67
CA TRP A 16 -27.11 -2.79 -15.97
C TRP A 16 -28.48 -3.46 -16.16
N LEU A 17 -29.24 -3.68 -15.08
CA LEU A 17 -30.62 -4.15 -15.18
C LEU A 17 -31.52 -3.22 -16.00
N VAL A 18 -31.17 -1.94 -16.13
CA VAL A 18 -31.90 -0.97 -16.98
C VAL A 18 -31.90 -1.40 -18.46
N LEU A 19 -30.95 -2.21 -18.90
CA LEU A 19 -30.95 -2.75 -20.27
C LEU A 19 -32.02 -3.85 -20.49
N LEU A 20 -32.50 -4.49 -19.45
CA LEU A 20 -33.47 -5.60 -19.56
C LEU A 20 -34.73 -5.21 -20.32
N PRO A 21 -35.45 -4.09 -20.01
CA PRO A 21 -36.60 -3.69 -20.77
C PRO A 21 -36.28 -3.34 -22.24
N LEU A 22 -35.10 -2.75 -22.51
CA LEU A 22 -34.67 -2.43 -23.88
C LEU A 22 -34.46 -3.72 -24.69
N LEU A 23 -33.74 -4.69 -24.12
CA LEU A 23 -33.46 -5.98 -24.76
C LEU A 23 -34.73 -6.80 -24.97
N SER A 24 -35.65 -6.78 -24.00
CA SER A 24 -36.93 -7.47 -24.12
C SER A 24 -37.78 -6.87 -25.22
N LEU A 25 -37.83 -5.55 -25.36
CA LEU A 25 -38.53 -4.84 -26.43
C LEU A 25 -37.94 -5.16 -27.80
N LEU A 26 -36.61 -5.18 -27.92
CA LEU A 26 -35.95 -5.57 -29.17
C LEU A 26 -36.23 -7.01 -29.56
N LEU A 27 -36.18 -7.96 -28.60
CA LEU A 27 -36.53 -9.35 -28.83
C LEU A 27 -38.00 -9.49 -29.26
N TRP A 28 -38.88 -8.77 -28.60
CA TRP A 28 -40.32 -8.75 -28.94
C TRP A 28 -40.55 -8.22 -30.35
N GLN A 29 -39.90 -7.11 -30.75
CA GLN A 29 -39.98 -6.58 -32.11
C GLN A 29 -39.43 -7.57 -33.14
N LEU A 30 -38.31 -8.22 -32.86
CA LEU A 30 -37.72 -9.21 -33.75
C LEU A 30 -38.58 -10.47 -33.89
N TRP A 31 -39.20 -10.89 -32.78
CA TRP A 31 -40.13 -12.05 -32.76
C TRP A 31 -41.39 -11.80 -33.58
N HIS A 32 -41.95 -10.58 -33.51
CA HIS A 32 -43.17 -10.19 -34.22
C HIS A 32 -42.90 -9.58 -35.60
N ARG A 33 -41.63 -9.46 -35.99
CA ARG A 33 -41.30 -9.04 -37.35
C ARG A 33 -41.77 -10.10 -38.32
N GLU A 34 -42.96 -9.88 -38.93
CA GLU A 34 -43.38 -10.65 -40.07
C GLU A 34 -42.29 -10.56 -41.16
N LYS A 35 -41.92 -11.73 -41.73
CA LYS A 35 -41.04 -11.76 -42.90
C LYS A 35 -41.80 -11.05 -44.03
N ARG A 36 -41.63 -9.74 -44.16
CA ARG A 36 -42.06 -9.03 -45.35
C ARG A 36 -41.28 -9.68 -46.48
N THR A 37 -42.02 -10.49 -47.24
CA THR A 37 -41.58 -11.05 -48.51
C THR A 37 -41.02 -9.88 -49.31
N GLY A 38 -39.70 -9.90 -49.58
CA GLY A 38 -39.00 -8.73 -50.05
C GLY A 38 -39.51 -8.25 -51.39
N ARG A 39 -39.44 -6.95 -51.66
CA ARG A 39 -39.79 -6.29 -52.90
C ARG A 39 -39.18 -6.97 -54.15
N TRP A 40 -38.23 -7.83 -54.00
CA TRP A 40 -37.62 -8.65 -55.04
C TRP A 40 -38.59 -9.63 -55.72
N GLN A 41 -39.67 -10.05 -55.05
CA GLN A 41 -40.71 -10.91 -55.64
C GLN A 41 -41.50 -10.19 -56.71
N VAL A 42 -41.61 -8.86 -56.64
CA VAL A 42 -42.31 -8.03 -57.64
C VAL A 42 -41.51 -7.85 -58.93
N LEU A 43 -40.18 -8.00 -58.81
CA LEU A 43 -39.27 -7.82 -59.96
C LEU A 43 -38.95 -9.12 -60.72
N LEU A 44 -39.35 -10.28 -60.19
CA LEU A 44 -39.07 -11.58 -60.83
C LEU A 44 -40.28 -12.03 -61.69
N PRO A 45 -40.01 -12.41 -63.00
CA PRO A 45 -41.06 -13.01 -63.85
C PRO A 45 -41.66 -14.26 -63.20
N ALA A 46 -42.99 -14.45 -63.43
CA ALA A 46 -43.78 -15.50 -62.78
C ALA A 46 -43.24 -16.93 -62.99
N ALA A 47 -42.56 -17.21 -64.09
CA ALA A 47 -41.93 -18.49 -64.39
C ALA A 47 -40.77 -18.87 -63.46
N PHE A 48 -40.01 -17.89 -62.91
CA PHE A 48 -38.91 -18.14 -61.99
C PHE A 48 -39.35 -18.17 -60.52
N GLN A 49 -40.51 -17.58 -60.21
CA GLN A 49 -41.10 -17.61 -58.85
C GLN A 49 -41.43 -19.02 -58.38
N ALA A 50 -41.97 -19.87 -59.27
CA ALA A 50 -42.32 -21.26 -58.97
C ALA A 50 -41.07 -22.12 -58.65
N ALA A 51 -39.98 -21.98 -59.41
CA ALA A 51 -38.75 -22.76 -59.23
C ALA A 51 -37.93 -22.36 -58.00
N LEU A 52 -37.90 -21.05 -57.67
CA LEU A 52 -37.11 -20.52 -56.55
C LEU A 52 -37.87 -20.54 -55.21
N LEU A 53 -39.19 -20.50 -55.22
CA LEU A 53 -40.01 -20.46 -53.99
C LEU A 53 -40.41 -21.84 -53.51
N THR A 54 -40.39 -22.90 -54.35
CA THR A 54 -40.67 -24.28 -53.91
C THR A 54 -39.53 -24.89 -53.10
N SER A 55 -38.32 -24.34 -53.16
CA SER A 55 -37.14 -24.87 -52.44
C SER A 55 -37.08 -24.51 -50.95
N ARG A 56 -37.95 -23.68 -50.39
CA ARG A 56 -37.84 -23.26 -49.00
C ARG A 56 -39.18 -23.17 -48.23
N ARG A 57 -39.96 -24.22 -48.24
CA ARG A 57 -40.93 -24.48 -47.17
C ARG A 57 -40.25 -25.00 -45.93
N GLY A 58 -39.12 -24.40 -45.54
CA GLY A 58 -38.47 -24.61 -44.26
C GLY A 58 -39.37 -24.03 -43.16
N ARG A 59 -39.88 -24.89 -42.28
CA ARG A 59 -40.51 -24.56 -41.01
C ARG A 59 -39.74 -23.39 -40.41
N SER A 60 -40.39 -22.23 -40.23
CA SER A 60 -39.76 -21.05 -39.61
C SER A 60 -39.41 -21.42 -38.17
N SER A 61 -38.20 -21.94 -37.98
CA SER A 61 -37.69 -22.31 -36.67
C SER A 61 -37.61 -21.04 -35.81
N ARG A 62 -38.26 -21.07 -34.65
CA ARG A 62 -38.12 -20.01 -33.63
C ARG A 62 -36.85 -20.16 -32.83
N LEU A 63 -36.11 -21.24 -33.06
CA LEU A 63 -34.87 -21.58 -32.37
C LEU A 63 -33.78 -20.48 -32.42
N PRO A 64 -33.54 -19.78 -33.56
CA PRO A 64 -32.55 -18.70 -33.59
C PRO A 64 -32.90 -17.52 -32.66
N TRP A 65 -34.17 -17.20 -32.52
CA TRP A 65 -34.63 -16.10 -31.65
C TRP A 65 -34.54 -16.47 -30.19
N LEU A 66 -34.79 -17.73 -29.83
CA LEU A 66 -34.59 -18.25 -28.49
C LEU A 66 -33.09 -18.28 -28.13
N ALA A 67 -32.27 -18.71 -29.07
CA ALA A 67 -30.79 -18.71 -28.88
C ALA A 67 -30.25 -17.29 -28.69
N LEU A 68 -30.74 -16.32 -29.49
CA LEU A 68 -30.36 -14.92 -29.32
C LEU A 68 -30.81 -14.34 -27.98
N GLY A 69 -32.03 -14.66 -27.55
CA GLY A 69 -32.55 -14.24 -26.24
C GLY A 69 -31.73 -14.80 -25.08
N LEU A 70 -31.36 -16.08 -25.16
CA LEU A 70 -30.50 -16.72 -24.18
C LEU A 70 -29.10 -16.09 -24.16
N ALA A 71 -28.54 -15.82 -25.33
CA ALA A 71 -27.23 -15.15 -25.45
C ALA A 71 -27.25 -13.76 -24.79
N TRP A 72 -28.29 -12.97 -25.03
CA TRP A 72 -28.43 -11.66 -24.40
C TRP A 72 -28.64 -11.73 -22.90
N LEU A 73 -29.38 -12.72 -22.41
CA LEU A 73 -29.58 -12.95 -20.96
C LEU A 73 -28.26 -13.32 -20.28
N LEU A 74 -27.46 -14.21 -20.89
CA LEU A 74 -26.15 -14.58 -20.36
C LEU A 74 -25.18 -13.40 -20.40
N ALA A 75 -25.17 -12.60 -21.45
CA ALA A 75 -24.38 -11.39 -21.53
C ALA A 75 -24.77 -10.36 -20.46
N LEU A 76 -26.05 -10.19 -20.21
CA LEU A 76 -26.55 -9.30 -19.16
C LEU A 76 -26.11 -9.79 -17.78
N LEU A 77 -26.22 -11.11 -17.50
CA LEU A 77 -25.76 -11.71 -16.26
C LEU A 77 -24.25 -11.52 -16.07
N ALA A 78 -23.46 -11.64 -17.14
CA ALA A 78 -22.03 -11.36 -17.09
C ALA A 78 -21.74 -9.89 -16.75
N LEU A 79 -22.49 -8.94 -17.34
CA LEU A 79 -22.33 -7.50 -17.07
C LEU A 79 -22.74 -7.08 -15.66
N LEU A 80 -23.67 -7.82 -15.03
CA LEU A 80 -24.07 -7.58 -13.64
C LEU A 80 -22.95 -7.86 -12.64
N GLY A 81 -21.90 -8.58 -13.05
CA GLY A 81 -20.74 -8.87 -12.22
C GLY A 81 -21.09 -9.66 -10.95
N PRO A 82 -21.64 -10.88 -11.07
CA PRO A 82 -21.91 -11.70 -9.90
C PRO A 82 -20.63 -12.11 -9.21
N SER A 83 -20.56 -11.96 -7.89
CA SER A 83 -19.44 -12.36 -7.06
C SER A 83 -19.93 -13.32 -5.96
N TRP A 84 -19.32 -14.51 -5.89
CA TRP A 84 -19.54 -15.48 -4.84
C TRP A 84 -18.36 -15.54 -3.86
N GLN A 85 -17.17 -15.08 -4.28
CA GLN A 85 -15.98 -15.11 -3.44
C GLN A 85 -15.76 -13.73 -2.81
N ARG A 86 -15.76 -13.70 -1.48
CA ARG A 86 -15.21 -12.60 -0.71
C ARG A 86 -13.71 -12.87 -0.60
N VAL A 87 -12.91 -12.06 -1.22
CA VAL A 87 -11.48 -12.03 -0.92
C VAL A 87 -11.32 -11.03 0.20
N GLU A 88 -11.14 -11.53 1.40
CA GLU A 88 -10.59 -10.72 2.48
C GLU A 88 -9.17 -10.33 2.03
N GLN A 89 -9.05 -9.22 1.35
CA GLN A 89 -7.77 -8.57 1.24
C GLN A 89 -7.43 -8.13 2.65
N HIS A 90 -6.70 -8.98 3.33
CA HIS A 90 -5.85 -8.55 4.41
C HIS A 90 -4.83 -7.63 3.74
N ASN A 91 -5.22 -6.37 3.55
CA ASN A 91 -4.23 -5.33 3.41
C ASN A 91 -3.57 -5.33 4.79
N PRO A 92 -2.35 -5.84 4.96
CA PRO A 92 -1.62 -5.63 6.18
C PRO A 92 -1.45 -4.13 6.25
N LYS A 93 -2.41 -3.43 6.92
CA LYS A 93 -2.12 -2.07 7.37
C LYS A 93 -0.84 -2.23 8.14
N PRO A 94 0.23 -1.52 7.79
CA PRO A 94 1.43 -1.57 8.57
C PRO A 94 1.03 -1.15 10.00
N ALA A 95 0.77 -2.16 10.81
CA ALA A 95 0.50 -1.98 12.21
C ALA A 95 1.78 -1.40 12.77
N ASP A 96 1.73 -0.17 13.25
CA ASP A 96 2.81 0.45 13.97
C ASP A 96 3.89 1.17 13.13
N PRO A 97 3.54 2.29 12.47
CA PRO A 97 4.52 3.13 11.81
C PRO A 97 5.50 3.73 12.81
N LEU A 98 6.79 3.66 12.48
CA LEU A 98 7.87 4.18 13.30
C LEU A 98 8.57 5.33 12.59
N VAL A 99 8.73 6.48 13.27
CA VAL A 99 9.60 7.55 12.77
C VAL A 99 10.84 7.64 13.63
N VAL A 100 11.99 7.38 13.02
CA VAL A 100 13.29 7.48 13.68
C VAL A 100 13.86 8.87 13.47
N LEU A 101 14.27 9.50 14.58
CA LEU A 101 14.89 10.81 14.65
C LEU A 101 16.35 10.62 15.01
N LEU A 102 17.27 10.77 14.04
CA LEU A 102 18.69 10.55 14.24
C LEU A 102 19.42 11.87 14.37
N GLU A 103 20.09 12.06 15.51
CA GLU A 103 21.00 13.19 15.71
C GLU A 103 22.18 13.11 14.76
N LEU A 104 22.45 14.19 14.04
CA LEU A 104 23.55 14.30 13.08
C LEU A 104 24.42 15.53 13.37
N THR A 105 24.79 15.70 14.63
CA THR A 105 25.68 16.76 15.08
C THR A 105 27.14 16.27 15.08
N PRO A 106 28.13 17.18 15.07
CA PRO A 106 29.53 16.81 15.23
C PRO A 106 29.84 16.03 16.53
N GLU A 107 29.03 16.24 17.59
CA GLU A 107 29.18 15.53 18.87
C GLU A 107 28.94 14.02 18.73
N MET A 108 28.18 13.60 17.70
CA MET A 108 27.97 12.19 17.36
C MET A 108 29.22 11.50 16.78
N LEU A 109 30.33 12.24 16.52
CA LEU A 109 31.61 11.67 16.16
C LEU A 109 32.45 11.35 17.39
N ALA A 110 31.98 11.54 18.63
CA ALA A 110 32.70 11.16 19.85
C ALA A 110 33.05 9.66 19.84
N SER A 111 34.28 9.32 20.33
CA SER A 111 34.85 7.98 20.22
C SER A 111 34.56 7.06 21.43
N ASP A 112 33.62 7.45 22.30
CA ASP A 112 33.22 6.63 23.46
C ASP A 112 32.28 5.46 23.08
N ALA A 113 31.84 5.41 21.83
CA ALA A 113 31.18 4.27 21.22
C ALA A 113 32.00 3.83 19.99
N SER A 114 32.29 2.55 19.82
CA SER A 114 33.19 2.07 18.76
C SER A 114 32.48 1.92 17.41
N PRO A 115 33.00 2.51 16.32
CA PRO A 115 34.15 3.42 16.22
C PRO A 115 33.83 4.86 16.67
N ASN A 116 32.58 5.30 16.59
CA ASN A 116 31.99 6.53 17.12
C ASN A 116 30.50 6.37 17.34
N ARG A 117 29.89 7.34 18.03
CA ARG A 117 28.43 7.30 18.33
C ARG A 117 27.55 7.19 17.09
N LEU A 118 27.88 7.96 16.03
CA LEU A 118 27.11 7.94 14.79
C LEU A 118 27.16 6.56 14.11
N ALA A 119 28.33 5.95 14.05
CA ALA A 119 28.49 4.62 13.46
C ALA A 119 27.72 3.55 14.25
N GLN A 120 27.71 3.65 15.60
CA GLN A 120 26.92 2.78 16.44
C GLN A 120 25.39 3.02 16.22
N ALA A 121 24.95 4.28 16.18
CA ALA A 121 23.56 4.63 15.90
C ALA A 121 23.08 4.11 14.54
N LYS A 122 23.90 4.27 13.49
CA LYS A 122 23.60 3.73 12.15
C LYS A 122 23.46 2.22 12.16
N ARG A 123 24.36 1.50 12.83
CA ARG A 123 24.32 0.03 12.94
C ARG A 123 23.02 -0.41 13.62
N LYS A 124 22.70 0.21 14.78
CA LYS A 124 21.44 -0.06 15.48
C LYS A 124 20.21 0.20 14.65
N LEU A 125 20.23 1.25 13.86
CA LEU A 125 19.13 1.57 12.97
C LEU A 125 19.02 0.55 11.83
N LEU A 126 20.12 0.04 11.29
CA LEU A 126 20.10 -1.05 10.30
C LEU A 126 19.56 -2.35 10.89
N ASP A 127 20.01 -2.74 12.09
CA ASP A 127 19.49 -3.92 12.80
C ASP A 127 17.98 -3.78 13.05
N LEU A 128 17.52 -2.58 13.44
CA LEU A 128 16.09 -2.29 13.62
C LEU A 128 15.30 -2.40 12.32
N LEU A 129 15.81 -1.85 11.22
CA LEU A 129 15.15 -1.92 9.92
C LEU A 129 15.06 -3.37 9.42
N GLU A 130 16.10 -4.17 9.61
CA GLU A 130 16.08 -5.60 9.26
C GLU A 130 15.07 -6.41 10.09
N ALA A 131 14.89 -6.06 11.34
CA ALA A 131 13.89 -6.70 12.21
C ALA A 131 12.45 -6.27 11.90
N ARG A 132 12.24 -5.15 11.18
CA ARG A 132 10.93 -4.55 10.90
C ARG A 132 10.56 -4.56 9.41
N GLN A 133 10.93 -5.60 8.68
CA GLN A 133 10.71 -5.70 7.22
C GLN A 133 9.23 -5.51 6.79
N ASP A 134 8.30 -5.89 7.66
CA ASP A 134 6.86 -5.81 7.38
C ASP A 134 6.20 -4.52 7.89
N ALA A 135 6.98 -3.53 8.38
CA ALA A 135 6.45 -2.31 8.96
C ALA A 135 7.08 -1.06 8.35
N GLN A 136 6.26 -0.03 8.16
CA GLN A 136 6.72 1.23 7.60
C GLN A 136 7.61 1.98 8.60
N THR A 137 8.78 2.40 8.15
CA THR A 137 9.71 3.19 8.93
C THR A 137 10.13 4.43 8.14
N ALA A 138 10.04 5.62 8.77
CA ALA A 138 10.59 6.85 8.26
C ALA A 138 11.86 7.23 9.02
N ILE A 139 12.76 7.95 8.38
CA ILE A 139 14.01 8.42 8.99
C ILE A 139 14.09 9.93 8.79
N VAL A 140 14.21 10.65 9.90
CA VAL A 140 14.46 12.08 9.95
C VAL A 140 15.85 12.30 10.59
N VAL A 141 16.68 13.09 9.97
CA VAL A 141 17.98 13.50 10.51
C VAL A 141 17.91 14.94 10.99
N TYR A 142 18.59 15.27 12.08
CA TYR A 142 18.54 16.61 12.61
C TYR A 142 19.87 17.08 13.21
N ALA A 143 20.08 18.39 13.15
CA ALA A 143 21.08 19.18 13.84
C ALA A 143 20.45 20.54 14.22
N GLY A 144 20.89 21.65 13.69
CA GLY A 144 20.20 22.96 13.82
C GLY A 144 18.87 23.02 13.04
N SER A 145 18.69 22.15 12.06
CA SER A 145 17.46 21.95 11.27
C SER A 145 17.10 20.48 11.18
N ALA A 146 15.88 20.15 10.74
CA ALA A 146 15.38 18.78 10.63
C ALA A 146 14.96 18.43 9.19
N HIS A 147 15.48 17.32 8.65
CA HIS A 147 15.25 16.90 7.29
C HIS A 147 14.82 15.46 7.20
N THR A 148 13.82 15.18 6.34
CA THR A 148 13.40 13.80 6.07
C THR A 148 14.41 13.14 5.14
N LEU A 149 15.08 12.10 5.62
CA LEU A 149 16.00 11.28 4.83
C LEU A 149 15.22 10.22 4.04
N VAL A 150 14.33 9.50 4.72
CA VAL A 150 13.47 8.47 4.14
C VAL A 150 12.03 8.75 4.60
N PRO A 151 11.06 8.91 3.70
CA PRO A 151 9.66 8.97 4.07
C PRO A 151 9.19 7.61 4.62
N LEU A 152 7.96 7.51 5.13
CA LEU A 152 7.40 6.23 5.57
C LEU A 152 7.41 5.23 4.40
N SER A 153 8.28 4.23 4.51
CA SER A 153 8.56 3.23 3.49
C SER A 153 8.99 1.90 4.14
N ASP A 154 8.85 0.82 3.39
CA ASP A 154 9.36 -0.52 3.67
C ASP A 154 10.62 -0.85 2.84
N ASP A 155 11.11 0.10 2.04
CA ASP A 155 12.32 -0.07 1.22
C ASP A 155 13.60 0.00 2.06
N LEU A 156 14.05 -1.17 2.49
CA LEU A 156 15.28 -1.34 3.27
C LEU A 156 16.55 -1.02 2.46
N ALA A 157 16.57 -1.34 1.17
CA ALA A 157 17.78 -1.17 0.36
C ALA A 157 18.12 0.32 0.19
N THR A 158 17.13 1.12 -0.16
CA THR A 158 17.28 2.58 -0.25
C THR A 158 17.65 3.19 1.11
N SER A 159 16.99 2.76 2.18
CA SER A 159 17.25 3.24 3.54
C SER A 159 18.68 2.96 3.98
N ARG A 160 19.23 1.75 3.71
CA ARG A 160 20.60 1.37 4.01
C ARG A 160 21.62 2.28 3.29
N ASN A 161 21.46 2.44 1.97
CA ASN A 161 22.38 3.25 1.17
C ASN A 161 22.44 4.71 1.65
N LEU A 162 21.29 5.29 1.97
CA LEU A 162 21.20 6.66 2.48
C LEU A 162 21.84 6.79 3.87
N LEU A 163 21.62 5.83 4.77
CA LEU A 163 22.19 5.82 6.11
C LEU A 163 23.74 5.73 6.08
N GLU A 164 24.29 4.91 5.20
CA GLU A 164 25.75 4.77 5.07
C GLU A 164 26.41 6.09 4.67
N ALA A 165 25.78 6.86 3.79
CA ALA A 165 26.30 8.13 3.30
C ALA A 165 26.21 9.28 4.32
N LEU A 166 25.45 9.15 5.43
CA LEU A 166 25.25 10.23 6.39
C LEU A 166 26.54 10.66 7.08
N LYS A 167 26.74 11.97 7.14
CA LYS A 167 27.83 12.63 7.89
C LYS A 167 27.30 13.93 8.50
N PRO A 168 27.86 14.37 9.65
CA PRO A 168 27.48 15.65 10.25
C PRO A 168 27.65 16.85 9.32
N SER A 169 28.66 16.81 8.44
CA SER A 169 28.94 17.86 7.44
C SER A 169 27.82 18.04 6.38
N LEU A 170 26.88 17.10 6.26
CA LEU A 170 25.72 17.24 5.36
C LEU A 170 24.63 18.15 5.91
N MET A 171 24.64 18.45 7.21
CA MET A 171 23.63 19.30 7.81
C MET A 171 23.89 20.76 7.49
N PRO A 172 22.89 21.49 6.95
CA PRO A 172 23.07 22.88 6.50
C PRO A 172 23.22 23.87 7.67
N GLU A 173 22.64 23.55 8.83
CA GLU A 173 22.63 24.42 10.00
C GLU A 173 23.26 23.72 11.19
N PRO A 174 24.26 24.36 11.83
CA PRO A 174 24.84 23.85 13.07
C PRO A 174 23.87 24.04 14.25
N GLY A 175 24.01 23.22 15.28
CA GLY A 175 23.19 23.30 16.48
C GLY A 175 22.45 22.01 16.77
N ARG A 176 21.53 22.04 17.73
CA ARG A 176 20.67 20.89 18.10
C ARG A 176 19.25 21.36 18.22
N ARG A 177 18.34 20.74 17.47
CA ARG A 177 16.93 21.08 17.42
C ARG A 177 16.09 19.80 17.27
N ALA A 178 16.15 18.94 18.28
CA ALA A 178 15.34 17.73 18.36
C ALA A 178 13.83 18.04 18.33
N ASP A 179 13.44 19.20 18.83
CA ASP A 179 12.06 19.70 18.79
C ASP A 179 11.54 19.83 17.33
N LEU A 180 12.36 20.35 16.41
CA LEU A 180 12.02 20.43 14.99
C LEU A 180 11.92 19.04 14.36
N ALA A 181 12.78 18.11 14.77
CA ALA A 181 12.71 16.74 14.29
C ALA A 181 11.41 16.05 14.75
N VAL A 182 10.99 16.23 15.99
CA VAL A 182 9.70 15.72 16.49
C VAL A 182 8.54 16.35 15.73
N ALA A 183 8.54 17.68 15.52
CA ALA A 183 7.51 18.34 14.74
C ALA A 183 7.43 17.79 13.29
N ARG A 184 8.59 17.56 12.66
CA ARG A 184 8.67 16.96 11.32
C ARG A 184 8.13 15.53 11.29
N ALA A 185 8.45 14.73 12.31
CA ALA A 185 7.96 13.36 12.43
C ALA A 185 6.43 13.30 12.56
N LEU A 186 5.85 14.19 13.37
CA LEU A 186 4.40 14.30 13.51
C LEU A 186 3.72 14.66 12.18
N GLN A 187 4.33 15.57 11.39
CA GLN A 187 3.84 15.88 10.05
C GLN A 187 3.85 14.66 9.12
N LEU A 188 4.90 13.82 9.17
CA LEU A 188 4.98 12.60 8.37
C LEU A 188 3.89 11.59 8.75
N LEU A 189 3.61 11.42 10.05
CA LEU A 189 2.53 10.56 10.52
C LEU A 189 1.15 11.07 10.10
N ASP A 190 0.93 12.39 10.11
CA ASP A 190 -0.31 13.00 9.66
C ASP A 190 -0.54 12.82 8.16
N GLN A 191 0.49 13.05 7.35
CA GLN A 191 0.42 12.91 5.89
C GLN A 191 0.12 11.47 5.47
N ALA A 192 0.61 10.50 6.23
CA ALA A 192 0.35 9.09 5.97
C ALA A 192 -1.05 8.65 6.45
N GLN A 193 -1.85 9.53 7.06
CA GLN A 193 -3.18 9.23 7.64
C GLN A 193 -3.15 8.08 8.65
N LEU A 194 -2.00 7.82 9.24
CA LEU A 194 -1.80 6.71 10.16
C LEU A 194 -2.15 7.08 11.61
N GLY A 195 -2.46 8.33 11.88
CA GLY A 195 -3.03 8.89 13.14
C GLY A 195 -2.33 8.52 14.45
N GLN A 196 -1.76 7.34 14.51
CA GLN A 196 -1.01 6.76 15.61
C GLN A 196 0.27 6.15 15.06
N GLY A 197 1.38 6.38 15.74
CA GLY A 197 2.69 5.86 15.40
C GLY A 197 3.60 5.97 16.61
N ARG A 198 4.84 5.53 16.51
CA ARG A 198 5.87 5.68 17.53
C ARG A 198 7.01 6.55 17.03
N LEU A 199 7.61 7.33 17.91
CA LEU A 199 8.82 8.09 17.64
C LEU A 199 10.00 7.42 18.34
N LEU A 200 11.11 7.26 17.65
CA LEU A 200 12.38 6.82 18.22
C LEU A 200 13.41 7.92 18.05
N LEU A 201 13.77 8.57 19.13
CA LEU A 201 14.83 9.58 19.15
C LEU A 201 16.17 8.92 19.50
N ILE A 202 17.17 9.06 18.64
CA ILE A 202 18.55 8.58 18.85
C ILE A 202 19.42 9.80 19.06
N THR A 203 19.87 9.99 20.32
CA THR A 203 20.59 11.19 20.72
C THR A 203 21.53 10.91 21.91
N SER A 204 22.42 11.84 22.21
CA SER A 204 23.30 11.76 23.38
C SER A 204 22.84 12.63 24.55
N ALA A 205 22.19 13.74 24.30
CA ALA A 205 21.66 14.65 25.29
C ALA A 205 20.59 15.56 24.69
N LEU A 206 19.74 16.13 25.50
CA LEU A 206 18.78 17.16 25.14
C LEU A 206 18.98 18.39 26.04
N ASP A 207 19.00 19.57 25.45
CA ASP A 207 18.99 20.80 26.22
C ASP A 207 17.58 21.17 26.67
N GLU A 208 17.44 22.21 27.50
CA GLU A 208 16.16 22.62 28.07
C GLU A 208 15.21 23.19 26.99
N ALA A 209 15.77 23.86 25.98
CA ALA A 209 14.98 24.40 24.87
C ALA A 209 14.40 23.28 24.00
N GLU A 210 15.19 22.23 23.71
CA GLU A 210 14.74 21.05 22.99
C GLU A 210 13.66 20.30 23.78
N ARG A 211 13.84 20.08 25.10
CA ARG A 211 12.85 19.41 25.95
C ARG A 211 11.51 20.16 25.95
N SER A 212 11.58 21.47 26.15
CA SER A 212 10.40 22.34 26.15
C SER A 212 9.68 22.35 24.79
N GLY A 213 10.43 22.39 23.68
CA GLY A 213 9.89 22.29 22.33
C GLY A 213 9.26 20.93 22.03
N ILE A 214 9.89 19.82 22.47
CA ILE A 214 9.33 18.47 22.37
C ILE A 214 8.03 18.36 23.17
N GLN A 215 8.01 18.86 24.40
CA GLN A 215 6.81 18.90 25.23
C GLN A 215 5.67 19.65 24.53
N GLN A 216 5.93 20.81 23.98
CA GLN A 216 4.95 21.61 23.25
C GLN A 216 4.43 20.88 22.01
N ALA A 217 5.30 20.20 21.26
CA ALA A 217 4.94 19.46 20.05
C ALA A 217 4.05 18.25 20.37
N LEU A 218 4.29 17.56 21.49
CA LEU A 218 3.58 16.35 21.89
C LEU A 218 2.37 16.61 22.81
N GLU A 219 2.19 17.83 23.35
CA GLU A 219 1.14 18.15 24.32
C GLU A 219 -0.27 17.77 23.87
N LYS A 220 -0.56 17.88 22.56
CA LYS A 220 -1.86 17.57 21.95
C LYS A 220 -1.91 16.20 21.27
N ARG A 221 -0.87 15.40 21.45
CA ARG A 221 -0.67 14.15 20.71
C ARG A 221 -0.35 13.00 21.65
N SER A 222 -1.03 11.89 21.49
CA SER A 222 -0.78 10.67 22.27
C SER A 222 0.20 9.74 21.53
N VAL A 223 1.35 10.29 21.11
CA VAL A 223 2.39 9.54 20.37
C VAL A 223 3.54 9.26 21.35
N PRO A 224 3.87 7.98 21.62
CA PRO A 224 4.96 7.64 22.54
C PRO A 224 6.32 8.01 21.97
N LEU A 225 7.18 8.65 22.77
CA LEU A 225 8.54 9.03 22.44
C LEU A 225 9.53 8.06 23.05
N LEU A 226 10.02 7.10 22.27
CA LEU A 226 11.09 6.19 22.66
C LEU A 226 12.43 6.91 22.48
N ILE A 227 13.36 6.73 23.43
CA ILE A 227 14.68 7.36 23.35
C ILE A 227 15.79 6.31 23.48
N LEU A 228 16.67 6.25 22.48
CA LEU A 228 17.90 5.48 22.50
C LEU A 228 19.07 6.43 22.75
N GLY A 229 19.64 6.39 23.94
CA GLY A 229 20.79 7.20 24.33
C GLY A 229 22.09 6.57 23.81
N VAL A 230 22.90 7.33 23.06
CA VAL A 230 24.18 6.85 22.50
C VAL A 230 25.35 7.59 23.13
N GLY A 231 26.34 6.82 23.61
CA GLY A 231 27.53 7.33 24.25
C GLY A 231 27.71 6.81 25.67
N SER A 232 28.73 7.33 26.36
CA SER A 232 29.06 6.99 27.76
C SER A 232 28.84 8.19 28.70
N ARG A 233 28.77 7.91 30.02
CA ARG A 233 28.69 8.97 31.04
C ARG A 233 30.00 9.73 31.21
N GLU A 234 31.10 9.07 30.92
CA GLU A 234 32.44 9.64 30.97
C GLU A 234 32.66 10.59 29.79
N GLY A 235 32.10 10.25 28.63
CA GLY A 235 32.29 10.96 27.38
C GLY A 235 33.67 10.66 26.75
N ALA A 236 33.86 11.14 25.52
CA ALA A 236 35.16 11.09 24.85
C ALA A 236 35.36 12.32 23.94
N PRO A 237 36.59 12.66 23.58
CA PRO A 237 36.85 13.70 22.61
C PRO A 237 36.18 13.44 21.27
N VAL A 238 35.75 14.49 20.63
CA VAL A 238 35.16 14.44 19.29
C VAL A 238 36.28 14.64 18.28
N VAL A 239 36.51 13.62 17.44
CA VAL A 239 37.42 13.72 16.31
C VAL A 239 36.61 14.10 15.08
N GLN A 240 36.86 15.27 14.51
CA GLN A 240 36.21 15.75 13.31
C GLN A 240 36.65 14.98 12.07
N GLU A 241 35.98 15.18 10.96
CA GLU A 241 36.26 14.50 9.69
C GLU A 241 37.67 14.81 9.14
N ASP A 242 38.23 15.97 9.51
CA ASP A 242 39.59 16.41 9.17
C ASP A 242 40.68 15.90 10.13
N GLY A 243 40.29 15.09 11.14
CA GLY A 243 41.19 14.56 12.16
C GLY A 243 41.47 15.51 13.32
N SER A 244 40.98 16.74 13.33
CA SER A 244 41.13 17.69 14.42
C SER A 244 40.15 17.38 15.57
N PHE A 245 40.47 17.85 16.77
CA PHE A 245 39.54 17.77 17.90
C PHE A 245 38.54 18.94 17.88
N LEU A 246 37.29 18.64 18.08
CA LEU A 246 36.27 19.68 18.27
C LEU A 246 36.54 20.43 19.57
N LYS A 247 36.52 21.78 19.51
CA LYS A 247 36.75 22.65 20.66
C LYS A 247 35.46 23.39 21.03
N ASP A 248 35.33 23.66 22.31
CA ASP A 248 34.27 24.52 22.83
C ASP A 248 34.52 26.00 22.54
N SER A 249 33.61 26.88 22.94
CA SER A 249 33.72 28.35 22.78
C SER A 249 34.90 28.95 23.54
N ARG A 250 35.52 28.22 24.45
CA ARG A 250 36.70 28.62 25.24
C ARG A 250 38.01 28.04 24.70
N GLY A 251 37.93 27.27 23.59
CA GLY A 251 39.10 26.62 22.97
C GLY A 251 39.53 25.31 23.63
N ALA A 252 38.82 24.80 24.65
CA ALA A 252 39.07 23.50 25.26
C ALA A 252 38.46 22.38 24.40
N ILE A 253 39.09 21.19 24.44
CA ILE A 253 38.55 20.01 23.74
C ILE A 253 37.21 19.64 24.28
N LEU A 254 36.20 19.57 23.39
CA LEU A 254 34.81 19.20 23.74
C LEU A 254 34.74 17.70 24.05
N ILE A 255 34.24 17.36 25.23
CA ILE A 255 34.00 15.99 25.68
C ILE A 255 32.49 15.85 25.98
N PRO A 256 31.65 15.55 24.98
CA PRO A 256 30.22 15.39 25.20
C PRO A 256 29.93 14.12 26.01
N ARG A 257 29.05 14.22 27.00
CA ARG A 257 28.64 13.12 27.88
C ARG A 257 27.19 12.71 27.58
N LEU A 258 26.91 11.43 27.80
CA LEU A 258 25.53 10.94 27.74
C LEU A 258 24.73 11.41 28.95
N ASP A 259 23.66 12.17 28.73
CA ASP A 259 22.67 12.55 29.75
C ASP A 259 21.58 11.47 29.89
N ALA A 260 21.97 10.31 30.42
CA ALA A 260 21.03 9.20 30.56
C ALA A 260 19.84 9.50 31.49
N ARG A 261 20.01 10.43 32.45
CA ARG A 261 18.93 10.80 33.38
C ARG A 261 17.91 11.69 32.69
N GLY A 262 18.34 12.78 32.10
CA GLY A 262 17.44 13.73 31.45
C GLY A 262 16.70 13.09 30.26
N LEU A 263 17.39 12.21 29.50
CA LEU A 263 16.75 11.45 28.41
C LEU A 263 15.66 10.49 28.91
N ARG A 264 15.89 9.83 30.05
CA ARG A 264 14.90 8.95 30.66
C ARG A 264 13.66 9.72 31.14
N GLU A 265 13.89 10.81 31.88
CA GLU A 265 12.82 11.69 32.35
C GLU A 265 11.96 12.21 31.19
N THR A 266 12.61 12.60 30.08
CA THR A 266 11.90 13.06 28.87
C THR A 266 11.09 11.93 28.23
N ALA A 267 11.63 10.72 28.11
CA ALA A 267 10.90 9.59 27.53
C ALA A 267 9.68 9.21 28.37
N GLU A 268 9.84 9.13 29.71
CA GLU A 268 8.75 8.79 30.65
C GLU A 268 7.64 9.84 30.64
N ALA A 269 7.99 11.12 30.54
CA ALA A 269 7.03 12.22 30.43
C ALA A 269 6.11 12.12 29.21
N HIS A 270 6.57 11.45 28.13
CA HIS A 270 5.82 11.28 26.89
C HIS A 270 5.40 9.84 26.62
N SER A 271 5.07 9.08 27.67
CA SER A 271 4.57 7.69 27.58
C SER A 271 5.49 6.75 26.82
N GLY A 272 6.78 7.09 26.73
CA GLY A 272 7.80 6.31 26.05
C GLY A 272 8.69 5.54 27.01
N ARG A 273 9.79 5.03 26.46
CA ARG A 273 10.82 4.29 27.20
C ARG A 273 12.20 4.79 26.81
N TYR A 274 13.14 4.67 27.72
CA TYR A 274 14.53 4.97 27.49
C TYR A 274 15.38 3.69 27.54
N ALA A 275 16.31 3.54 26.62
CA ALA A 275 17.40 2.58 26.70
C ALA A 275 18.74 3.24 26.33
N ALA A 276 19.82 2.84 26.98
CA ALA A 276 21.16 3.18 26.54
C ALA A 276 21.57 2.19 25.45
N SER A 277 22.19 2.69 24.37
CA SER A 277 22.64 1.88 23.25
C SER A 277 23.70 0.86 23.69
N ARG A 278 23.54 -0.38 23.26
CA ARG A 278 24.41 -1.52 23.56
C ARG A 278 24.90 -2.14 22.27
N LEU A 279 25.86 -3.08 22.38
CA LEU A 279 26.32 -3.86 21.24
C LEU A 279 25.35 -5.00 20.87
N ASP A 280 24.57 -5.47 21.86
CA ASP A 280 23.52 -6.47 21.70
C ASP A 280 22.16 -5.80 21.40
N ASP A 281 21.13 -6.62 21.09
CA ASP A 281 19.78 -6.11 20.75
C ASP A 281 18.87 -5.91 21.96
N GLU A 282 19.39 -6.04 23.17
CA GLU A 282 18.63 -5.89 24.40
C GLU A 282 18.05 -4.48 24.58
N ASP A 283 18.75 -3.46 24.07
CA ASP A 283 18.29 -2.07 24.06
C ASP A 283 17.03 -1.91 23.20
N LEU A 284 17.02 -2.48 21.98
CA LEU A 284 15.85 -2.44 21.11
C LEU A 284 14.67 -3.26 21.67
N ARG A 285 14.94 -4.40 22.33
CA ARG A 285 13.91 -5.18 23.02
C ARG A 285 13.30 -4.41 24.19
N ARG A 286 14.11 -3.74 25.00
CA ARG A 286 13.63 -2.88 26.12
C ARG A 286 12.76 -1.74 25.63
N LEU A 287 13.02 -1.20 24.45
CA LEU A 287 12.18 -0.21 23.81
C LEU A 287 10.89 -0.82 23.22
N GLY A 288 10.78 -2.16 23.15
CA GLY A 288 9.65 -2.87 22.55
C GLY A 288 9.58 -2.70 21.04
N LEU A 289 10.76 -2.59 20.40
CA LEU A 289 10.86 -2.39 18.95
C LEU A 289 11.03 -3.69 18.17
N LEU A 290 11.48 -4.77 18.85
CA LEU A 290 11.71 -6.10 18.26
C LEU A 290 10.57 -7.10 18.54
N ASP A 291 9.60 -6.76 19.40
CA ASP A 291 8.51 -7.64 19.83
C ASP A 291 7.42 -7.84 18.75
N GLY A 292 7.75 -7.81 17.50
CA GLY A 292 6.82 -7.88 16.37
C GLY A 292 5.93 -6.64 16.24
N PRO A 293 5.18 -6.47 15.15
CA PRO A 293 4.24 -5.37 15.05
C PRO A 293 3.20 -5.55 16.16
N GLN A 294 3.30 -4.76 17.21
CA GLN A 294 2.23 -4.66 18.19
C GLN A 294 1.02 -4.21 17.39
N ALA A 295 0.04 -5.11 17.25
CA ALA A 295 -1.26 -4.75 16.74
C ALA A 295 -1.73 -3.61 17.65
N MET A 296 -1.45 -2.36 17.24
CA MET A 296 -2.10 -1.23 17.85
C MET A 296 -3.58 -1.54 17.69
N ARG A 297 -4.25 -1.78 18.81
CA ARG A 297 -5.70 -1.94 18.83
C ARG A 297 -6.22 -0.81 17.98
N ALA A 298 -6.67 -1.15 16.79
CA ALA A 298 -7.29 -0.23 15.89
C ALA A 298 -8.41 0.43 16.70
N ALA A 299 -8.20 1.68 17.07
CA ALA A 299 -9.27 2.57 17.45
C ALA A 299 -10.02 2.90 16.16
N GLY A 300 -10.88 1.98 15.74
CA GLY A 300 -11.64 2.02 14.50
C GLY A 300 -11.79 0.59 14.01
N GLU A 301 -13.02 0.15 13.83
CA GLU A 301 -13.34 -1.11 13.18
C GLU A 301 -12.47 -1.27 11.92
N PRO A 302 -11.90 -2.46 11.67
CA PRO A 302 -11.23 -2.72 10.41
C PRO A 302 -12.27 -2.39 9.33
N THR A 303 -12.02 -1.36 8.56
CA THR A 303 -12.79 -1.12 7.33
C THR A 303 -12.44 -2.31 6.46
N GLN A 304 -13.23 -3.37 6.58
CA GLN A 304 -13.19 -4.51 5.69
C GLN A 304 -13.54 -3.93 4.32
N LEU A 305 -12.53 -3.65 3.53
CA LEU A 305 -12.70 -3.46 2.10
C LEU A 305 -13.06 -4.85 1.57
N ASP A 306 -14.35 -5.17 1.65
CA ASP A 306 -14.92 -6.35 1.00
C ASP A 306 -14.65 -6.20 -0.51
N SER A 307 -13.49 -6.64 -0.96
CA SER A 307 -13.23 -6.72 -2.39
C SER A 307 -13.86 -8.00 -2.92
N HIS A 308 -14.94 -7.81 -3.66
CA HIS A 308 -15.63 -8.89 -4.34
C HIS A 308 -14.98 -9.11 -5.70
N VAL A 309 -14.53 -10.34 -5.98
CA VAL A 309 -13.97 -10.68 -7.29
C VAL A 309 -15.11 -10.86 -8.28
N ASP A 310 -15.06 -10.09 -9.38
CA ASP A 310 -16.01 -10.23 -10.49
C ASP A 310 -15.83 -11.57 -11.18
N GLN A 311 -16.84 -12.45 -11.08
CA GLN A 311 -16.87 -13.77 -11.70
C GLN A 311 -17.83 -13.84 -12.89
N GLY A 312 -18.27 -12.70 -13.41
CA GLY A 312 -19.21 -12.59 -14.55
C GLY A 312 -18.73 -13.30 -15.82
N TYR A 313 -17.41 -13.46 -15.99
CA TYR A 313 -16.82 -14.12 -17.16
C TYR A 313 -17.28 -15.58 -17.33
N TRP A 314 -17.66 -16.29 -16.27
CA TRP A 314 -18.19 -17.66 -16.36
C TRP A 314 -19.45 -17.74 -17.23
N PHE A 315 -20.26 -16.69 -17.27
CA PHE A 315 -21.46 -16.63 -18.10
C PHE A 315 -21.16 -16.38 -19.60
N LEU A 316 -19.92 -15.96 -19.94
CA LEU A 316 -19.48 -15.80 -21.32
C LEU A 316 -18.97 -17.10 -21.95
N LEU A 317 -18.50 -18.06 -21.15
CA LEU A 317 -18.00 -19.34 -21.65
C LEU A 317 -19.03 -20.11 -22.49
N PRO A 318 -20.32 -20.25 -22.06
CA PRO A 318 -21.34 -20.91 -22.86
C PRO A 318 -21.64 -20.21 -24.20
N LEU A 319 -21.33 -18.89 -24.32
CA LEU A 319 -21.49 -18.13 -25.56
C LEU A 319 -20.33 -18.36 -26.54
N LEU A 320 -19.11 -18.55 -26.04
CA LEU A 320 -17.94 -18.80 -26.88
C LEU A 320 -17.95 -20.18 -27.51
N PHE A 321 -18.47 -21.20 -26.82
CA PHE A 321 -18.49 -22.58 -27.30
C PHE A 321 -19.25 -22.74 -28.63
N PRO A 322 -20.52 -22.30 -28.80
CA PRO A 322 -21.21 -22.42 -30.08
C PRO A 322 -20.61 -21.52 -31.17
N ALA A 323 -20.00 -20.39 -30.83
CA ALA A 323 -19.31 -19.54 -31.79
C ALA A 323 -18.08 -20.23 -32.38
N ILE A 324 -17.24 -20.83 -31.54
CA ILE A 324 -16.06 -21.59 -31.97
C ILE A 324 -16.49 -22.82 -32.77
N LEU A 325 -17.51 -23.54 -32.33
CA LEU A 325 -18.04 -24.72 -33.03
C LEU A 325 -18.56 -24.35 -34.42
N SER A 326 -19.27 -23.23 -34.56
CA SER A 326 -19.82 -22.76 -35.85
C SER A 326 -18.71 -22.36 -36.82
N LEU A 327 -17.65 -21.70 -36.35
CA LEU A 327 -16.47 -21.34 -37.13
C LEU A 327 -15.70 -22.59 -37.53
N GLY A 328 -15.55 -23.57 -36.67
CA GLY A 328 -14.90 -24.85 -36.97
C GLY A 328 -15.66 -25.64 -38.03
N LEU A 329 -16.99 -25.73 -37.94
CA LEU A 329 -17.82 -26.39 -38.94
C LEU A 329 -17.83 -25.66 -40.27
N ALA A 330 -17.86 -24.33 -40.30
CA ALA A 330 -17.75 -23.53 -41.50
C ALA A 330 -16.37 -23.73 -42.20
N GLY A 331 -15.31 -23.78 -41.39
CA GLY A 331 -13.95 -24.08 -41.92
C GLY A 331 -13.85 -25.46 -42.55
N LEU A 332 -14.42 -26.49 -41.88
CA LEU A 332 -14.48 -27.84 -42.43
C LEU A 332 -15.28 -27.91 -43.74
N TRP A 333 -16.39 -27.19 -43.81
CA TRP A 333 -17.22 -27.12 -45.04
C TRP A 333 -16.48 -26.49 -46.22
N VAL A 334 -15.72 -25.40 -45.95
CA VAL A 334 -14.87 -24.76 -46.98
C VAL A 334 -13.74 -25.69 -47.43
N LEU A 335 -13.13 -26.45 -46.53
CA LEU A 335 -12.10 -27.43 -46.87
C LEU A 335 -12.65 -28.62 -47.64
N ALA A 336 -13.85 -29.11 -47.32
CA ALA A 336 -14.52 -30.15 -48.09
C ALA A 336 -14.88 -29.68 -49.51
N ALA A 337 -15.44 -28.48 -49.67
CA ALA A 337 -15.77 -27.92 -50.97
C ALA A 337 -14.53 -27.66 -51.86
N ARG A 338 -13.35 -27.49 -51.28
CA ARG A 338 -12.08 -27.31 -52.00
C ARG A 338 -11.48 -28.65 -52.46
N LYS A 339 -11.95 -29.77 -51.94
CA LYS A 339 -11.46 -31.11 -52.31
C LYS A 339 -12.24 -31.70 -53.45
N ASP A 340 -13.45 -31.18 -53.74
CA ASP A 340 -14.35 -31.59 -54.77
C ASP A 340 -14.28 -30.68 -56.05
N ALA A 341 -13.39 -29.65 -56.02
CA ALA A 341 -13.07 -28.78 -57.15
C ALA A 341 -11.64 -29.07 -57.67
#